data_13f8400633d899087cee497c03bec477
#
_entry.id   13f8400633d899087cee497c03bec477
#
_cell.length_a   1.000
_cell.length_b   1.000
_cell.length_c   1.000
_cell.angle_alpha   90.00
_cell.angle_beta   90.00
_cell.angle_gamma   90.00
#
_symmetry.space_group_name_H-M   'P 1'
#
loop_
_entity.id
_entity.type
_entity.pdbx_description
1 polymer ?
#
loop_
_entity_poly.entity_id
_entity_poly.type
_entity_poly.pdbx_seq_one_letter_code
_entity_poly.pdbx_strand_id
1 'polypeptide(L)'
;MPDDCSILLINGAQKDITKDELKMIKTYMKNGGKMYVFLDARVENLTNLYSLLQSYNVEPQKGVVVESDASKYTQYPIYLLPTIESSDATSAQYNNNVYVLAPSAKGLKDITEKNAKKDSSASDYTVTSLLSTSDGAYSKVDTSSSTLNKEKKDISGPFDISVAVSDSSGGRMIVTGCTNMLLQDIDQAVSGANTDFVLNGVNYLAEQKSKISIRAKSLKTENAVVPAFNQKATLIMTVFVLSLIHIS
;
A
#
# COMPACT_ATOMS: atom_id res chain seq x y z
N MET A 1 17.86 -1.46 -20.10
CA MET A 1 16.63 -2.26 -19.94
C MET A 1 16.53 -3.20 -21.13
N PRO A 2 16.06 -4.46 -20.98
CA PRO A 2 15.69 -5.30 -22.10
C PRO A 2 14.62 -4.62 -22.97
N ASP A 3 14.70 -4.80 -24.29
CA ASP A 3 13.76 -4.13 -25.22
C ASP A 3 12.33 -4.67 -25.12
N ASP A 4 12.17 -5.87 -24.57
CA ASP A 4 10.90 -6.57 -24.34
C ASP A 4 10.35 -6.40 -22.90
N CYS A 5 10.93 -5.52 -22.09
CA CYS A 5 10.48 -5.26 -20.73
C CYS A 5 9.10 -4.59 -20.74
N SER A 6 8.06 -5.34 -20.43
CA SER A 6 6.68 -4.83 -20.36
C SER A 6 6.39 -4.10 -19.05
N ILE A 7 6.88 -4.62 -17.91
CA ILE A 7 6.70 -4.01 -16.58
C ILE A 7 7.98 -4.22 -15.77
N LEU A 8 8.52 -3.15 -15.21
CA LEU A 8 9.62 -3.22 -14.26
C LEU A 8 9.06 -3.39 -12.84
N LEU A 9 9.43 -4.49 -12.17
CA LEU A 9 9.07 -4.73 -10.78
C LEU A 9 10.27 -4.47 -9.87
N ILE A 10 10.13 -3.57 -8.88
CA ILE A 10 11.09 -3.35 -7.79
C ILE A 10 10.42 -3.79 -6.49
N ASN A 11 10.85 -4.92 -5.93
CA ASN A 11 10.24 -5.47 -4.73
C ASN A 11 11.18 -5.37 -3.53
N GLY A 12 10.93 -4.40 -2.65
CA GLY A 12 11.60 -4.25 -1.36
C GLY A 12 13.12 -4.08 -1.46
N ALA A 13 13.58 -3.16 -2.32
CA ALA A 13 15.00 -2.89 -2.48
C ALA A 13 15.68 -2.65 -1.13
N GLN A 14 16.71 -3.45 -0.81
CA GLN A 14 17.50 -3.33 0.42
C GLN A 14 18.74 -2.45 0.22
N LYS A 15 19.10 -2.15 -1.03
CA LYS A 15 20.18 -1.24 -1.44
C LYS A 15 19.63 -0.28 -2.47
N ASP A 16 20.17 0.94 -2.45
CA ASP A 16 19.78 1.96 -3.41
C ASP A 16 20.22 1.58 -4.83
N ILE A 17 19.43 2.02 -5.80
CA ILE A 17 19.80 1.91 -7.22
C ILE A 17 20.97 2.85 -7.51
N THR A 18 21.84 2.43 -8.44
CA THR A 18 22.96 3.26 -8.89
C THR A 18 22.46 4.44 -9.75
N LYS A 19 23.31 5.43 -9.97
CA LYS A 19 23.00 6.56 -10.87
C LYS A 19 22.74 6.09 -12.32
N ASP A 20 23.43 5.06 -12.76
CA ASP A 20 23.25 4.51 -14.12
C ASP A 20 21.92 3.77 -14.23
N GLU A 21 21.55 2.96 -13.23
CA GLU A 21 20.23 2.34 -13.16
C GLU A 21 19.12 3.38 -13.10
N LEU A 22 19.27 4.43 -12.28
CA LEU A 22 18.32 5.54 -12.22
C LEU A 22 18.12 6.18 -13.60
N LYS A 23 19.22 6.41 -14.36
CA LYS A 23 19.14 6.97 -15.71
C LYS A 23 18.42 6.03 -16.67
N MET A 24 18.73 4.72 -16.61
CA MET A 24 18.06 3.72 -17.44
C MET A 24 16.56 3.65 -17.14
N ILE A 25 16.17 3.65 -15.86
CA ILE A 25 14.77 3.61 -15.45
C ILE A 25 14.04 4.89 -15.90
N LYS A 26 14.64 6.07 -15.73
CA LYS A 26 14.05 7.34 -16.22
C LYS A 26 13.84 7.32 -17.73
N THR A 27 14.80 6.79 -18.50
CA THR A 27 14.65 6.66 -19.96
C THR A 27 13.53 5.69 -20.32
N TYR A 28 13.46 4.54 -19.65
CA TYR A 28 12.39 3.55 -19.82
C TYR A 28 11.00 4.16 -19.54
N MET A 29 10.84 4.83 -18.41
CA MET A 29 9.58 5.48 -18.03
C MET A 29 9.18 6.57 -19.02
N LYS A 30 10.13 7.42 -19.45
CA LYS A 30 9.87 8.48 -20.45
C LYS A 30 9.36 7.93 -21.79
N ASN A 31 9.70 6.70 -22.13
CA ASN A 31 9.26 6.01 -23.34
C ASN A 31 7.94 5.23 -23.14
N GLY A 32 7.13 5.59 -22.15
CA GLY A 32 5.87 4.91 -21.85
C GLY A 32 6.04 3.62 -21.06
N GLY A 33 7.17 3.44 -20.38
CA GLY A 33 7.45 2.29 -19.51
C GLY A 33 6.47 2.19 -18.35
N LYS A 34 6.37 1.00 -17.77
CA LYS A 34 5.46 0.68 -16.67
C LYS A 34 6.22 0.09 -15.50
N MET A 35 5.94 0.55 -14.29
CA MET A 35 6.69 0.16 -13.11
C MET A 35 5.79 -0.15 -11.92
N TYR A 36 6.10 -1.22 -11.18
CA TYR A 36 5.50 -1.51 -9.89
C TYR A 36 6.59 -1.53 -8.83
N VAL A 37 6.45 -0.70 -7.80
CA VAL A 37 7.43 -0.56 -6.72
C VAL A 37 6.79 -0.93 -5.39
N PHE A 38 7.41 -1.86 -4.67
CA PHE A 38 7.12 -2.13 -3.27
C PHE A 38 8.25 -1.60 -2.41
N LEU A 39 7.91 -0.84 -1.37
CA LEU A 39 8.87 -0.27 -0.43
C LEU A 39 8.80 -1.01 0.92
N ASP A 40 9.97 -1.30 1.48
CA ASP A 40 10.10 -1.80 2.85
C ASP A 40 10.20 -0.60 3.81
N ALA A 41 9.31 -0.52 4.79
CA ALA A 41 9.29 0.58 5.75
C ALA A 41 10.55 0.64 6.65
N ARG A 42 11.28 -0.47 6.76
CA ARG A 42 12.53 -0.55 7.54
C ARG A 42 13.73 0.01 6.80
N VAL A 43 13.62 0.23 5.48
CA VAL A 43 14.72 0.74 4.66
C VAL A 43 14.50 2.22 4.36
N GLU A 44 15.46 3.05 4.79
CA GLU A 44 15.34 4.52 4.68
C GLU A 44 16.34 5.14 3.67
N ASN A 45 17.46 4.50 3.39
CA ASN A 45 18.57 5.11 2.65
C ASN A 45 18.55 4.78 1.15
N LEU A 46 17.41 4.95 0.49
CA LEU A 46 17.23 4.73 -0.95
C LEU A 46 17.14 6.06 -1.71
N THR A 47 18.19 6.88 -1.60
CA THR A 47 18.19 8.27 -2.08
C THR A 47 17.87 8.40 -3.57
N ASN A 48 18.46 7.56 -4.42
CA ASN A 48 18.21 7.60 -5.86
C ASN A 48 16.80 7.10 -6.20
N LEU A 49 16.36 5.99 -5.58
CA LEU A 49 15.00 5.46 -5.76
C LEU A 49 13.95 6.47 -5.29
N TYR A 50 14.13 7.07 -4.11
CA TYR A 50 13.21 8.08 -3.61
C TYR A 50 13.19 9.33 -4.48
N SER A 51 14.37 9.78 -4.99
CA SER A 51 14.44 10.87 -5.97
C SER A 51 13.68 10.55 -7.27
N LEU A 52 13.74 9.29 -7.73
CA LEU A 52 12.93 8.83 -8.85
C LEU A 52 11.44 9.01 -8.54
N LEU A 53 10.95 8.43 -7.42
CA LEU A 53 9.54 8.50 -7.05
C LEU A 53 9.05 9.94 -6.85
N GLN A 54 9.86 10.80 -6.23
CA GLN A 54 9.55 12.22 -6.06
C GLN A 54 9.45 12.96 -7.40
N SER A 55 10.20 12.56 -8.42
CA SER A 55 10.06 13.13 -9.78
C SER A 55 8.74 12.76 -10.45
N TYR A 56 8.01 11.77 -9.92
CA TYR A 56 6.66 11.35 -10.28
C TYR A 56 5.62 11.73 -9.22
N ASN A 57 5.91 12.74 -8.41
CA ASN A 57 5.03 13.30 -7.38
C ASN A 57 4.72 12.39 -6.17
N VAL A 58 5.45 11.30 -5.98
CA VAL A 58 5.28 10.40 -4.84
C VAL A 58 6.44 10.55 -3.86
N GLU A 59 6.16 10.99 -2.63
CA GLU A 59 7.17 11.16 -1.57
C GLU A 59 7.00 10.07 -0.49
N PRO A 60 7.90 9.06 -0.44
CA PRO A 60 7.92 8.10 0.67
C PRO A 60 8.24 8.79 1.99
N GLN A 61 7.42 8.55 3.00
CA GLN A 61 7.59 9.13 4.34
C GLN A 61 8.52 8.25 5.19
N LYS A 62 9.21 8.88 6.16
CA LYS A 62 10.07 8.15 7.10
C LYS A 62 9.23 7.38 8.12
N GLY A 63 9.76 6.24 8.55
CA GLY A 63 9.19 5.45 9.63
C GLY A 63 8.13 4.44 9.19
N VAL A 64 7.37 3.95 10.17
CA VAL A 64 6.31 2.96 10.00
C VAL A 64 4.98 3.59 10.34
N VAL A 65 3.98 3.40 9.50
CA VAL A 65 2.64 3.93 9.73
C VAL A 65 1.96 3.17 10.87
N VAL A 66 1.39 3.93 11.78
CA VAL A 66 0.58 3.48 12.92
C VAL A 66 -0.83 4.05 12.74
N GLU A 67 -1.81 3.19 12.79
CA GLU A 67 -3.22 3.58 12.69
C GLU A 67 -3.80 3.84 14.08
N SER A 68 -4.52 4.94 14.25
CA SER A 68 -5.18 5.27 15.51
C SER A 68 -6.66 4.86 15.55
N ASP A 69 -7.27 4.68 14.38
CA ASP A 69 -8.65 4.21 14.28
C ASP A 69 -8.71 2.68 14.38
N ALA A 70 -9.32 2.18 15.47
CA ALA A 70 -9.45 0.74 15.74
C ALA A 70 -10.28 -0.03 14.69
N SER A 71 -11.01 0.65 13.82
CA SER A 71 -11.70 0.03 12.68
C SER A 71 -10.80 -0.19 11.46
N LYS A 72 -9.59 0.42 11.46
CA LYS A 72 -8.65 0.44 10.34
C LYS A 72 -7.37 -0.37 10.59
N TYR A 73 -7.33 -1.18 11.62
CA TYR A 73 -6.25 -2.13 11.87
C TYR A 73 -6.77 -3.41 12.53
N THR A 74 -5.97 -4.47 12.51
CA THR A 74 -6.24 -5.73 13.21
C THR A 74 -5.08 -6.10 14.11
N GLN A 75 -5.34 -6.72 15.27
CA GLN A 75 -4.38 -7.13 16.30
C GLN A 75 -3.53 -5.98 16.84
N TYR A 76 -2.71 -5.33 16.02
CA TYR A 76 -1.82 -4.24 16.41
C TYR A 76 -2.00 -3.04 15.46
N PRO A 77 -1.82 -1.81 15.95
CA PRO A 77 -1.98 -0.59 15.14
C PRO A 77 -1.08 -0.47 13.91
N ILE A 78 -0.06 -1.31 13.78
CA ILE A 78 0.81 -1.41 12.59
C ILE A 78 0.35 -2.48 11.59
N TYR A 79 -0.72 -3.23 11.88
CA TYR A 79 -1.37 -4.18 10.97
C TYR A 79 -2.56 -3.50 10.31
N LEU A 80 -2.27 -2.67 9.33
CA LEU A 80 -3.24 -1.77 8.73
C LEU A 80 -4.28 -2.52 7.90
N LEU A 81 -5.53 -2.09 8.01
CA LEU A 81 -6.64 -2.40 7.10
C LEU A 81 -7.01 -1.10 6.36
N PRO A 82 -6.20 -0.67 5.39
CA PRO A 82 -6.42 0.59 4.70
C PRO A 82 -7.75 0.60 3.94
N THR A 83 -8.29 1.79 3.74
CA THR A 83 -9.43 1.97 2.85
C THR A 83 -8.98 1.70 1.42
N ILE A 84 -9.74 0.88 0.69
CA ILE A 84 -9.54 0.70 -0.75
C ILE A 84 -10.26 1.86 -1.44
N GLU A 85 -9.50 2.69 -2.17
CA GLU A 85 -10.03 3.82 -2.89
C GLU A 85 -10.53 3.44 -4.28
N SER A 86 -11.49 4.21 -4.82
CA SER A 86 -12.05 3.94 -6.14
C SER A 86 -11.09 4.35 -7.25
N SER A 87 -10.67 3.40 -8.06
CA SER A 87 -9.81 3.61 -9.23
C SER A 87 -9.95 2.45 -10.23
N ASP A 88 -9.41 2.63 -11.43
CA ASP A 88 -9.34 1.55 -12.42
C ASP A 88 -8.52 0.35 -11.92
N ALA A 89 -7.48 0.59 -11.12
CA ALA A 89 -6.61 -0.44 -10.56
C ALA A 89 -7.26 -1.23 -9.41
N THR A 90 -8.28 -0.68 -8.75
CA THR A 90 -8.94 -1.26 -7.57
C THR A 90 -10.40 -1.62 -7.83
N SER A 91 -10.92 -1.38 -9.03
CA SER A 91 -12.34 -1.54 -9.37
C SER A 91 -12.92 -2.91 -9.02
N ALA A 92 -12.11 -3.97 -9.11
CA ALA A 92 -12.53 -5.33 -8.77
C ALA A 92 -12.70 -5.57 -7.25
N GLN A 93 -12.10 -4.74 -6.39
CA GLN A 93 -12.12 -4.89 -4.94
C GLN A 93 -12.90 -3.78 -4.24
N TYR A 94 -12.98 -2.61 -4.86
CA TYR A 94 -13.74 -1.49 -4.34
C TYR A 94 -15.22 -1.89 -4.15
N ASN A 95 -15.80 -1.60 -2.99
CA ASN A 95 -17.18 -1.96 -2.59
C ASN A 95 -17.49 -3.45 -2.39
N ASN A 96 -16.49 -4.35 -2.39
CA ASN A 96 -16.72 -5.78 -2.27
C ASN A 96 -16.53 -6.36 -0.85
N ASN A 97 -16.55 -5.52 0.19
CA ASN A 97 -16.34 -5.93 1.60
C ASN A 97 -15.10 -6.79 1.83
N VAL A 98 -14.05 -6.57 1.04
CA VAL A 98 -12.76 -7.23 1.20
C VAL A 98 -11.79 -6.32 1.95
N TYR A 99 -10.90 -6.90 2.73
CA TYR A 99 -9.83 -6.18 3.38
C TYR A 99 -8.50 -6.50 2.72
N VAL A 100 -7.70 -5.47 2.49
CA VAL A 100 -6.26 -5.60 2.23
C VAL A 100 -5.54 -5.43 3.56
N LEU A 101 -4.59 -6.32 3.85
CA LEU A 101 -3.79 -6.27 5.08
C LEU A 101 -2.37 -5.79 4.75
N ALA A 102 -1.98 -4.65 5.32
CA ALA A 102 -0.69 -4.02 5.07
C ALA A 102 0.12 -3.86 6.36
N PRO A 103 0.83 -4.91 6.82
CA PRO A 103 1.62 -4.87 8.06
C PRO A 103 2.90 -4.06 7.89
N SER A 104 3.18 -3.17 8.87
CA SER A 104 4.40 -2.37 8.92
C SER A 104 4.64 -1.59 7.63
N ALA A 105 3.65 -0.84 7.20
CA ALA A 105 3.70 -0.09 5.95
C ALA A 105 4.45 1.24 6.10
N LYS A 106 5.05 1.70 5.01
CA LYS A 106 5.59 3.05 4.79
C LYS A 106 4.48 3.93 4.22
N GLY A 107 4.32 5.13 4.77
CA GLY A 107 3.40 6.12 4.24
C GLY A 107 3.94 6.75 2.94
N LEU A 108 3.03 7.06 2.03
CA LEU A 108 3.30 7.81 0.81
C LEU A 108 2.54 9.12 0.86
N LYS A 109 3.08 10.17 0.23
CA LYS A 109 2.44 11.47 0.12
C LYS A 109 2.47 11.94 -1.32
N ASP A 110 1.33 12.38 -1.82
CA ASP A 110 1.26 13.14 -3.07
C ASP A 110 1.90 14.53 -2.86
N ILE A 111 2.89 14.86 -3.69
CA ILE A 111 3.58 16.13 -3.68
C ILE A 111 3.41 16.92 -4.98
N THR A 112 2.35 16.63 -5.74
CA THR A 112 2.05 17.31 -7.02
C THR A 112 2.03 18.83 -6.86
N GLU A 113 1.32 19.36 -5.87
CA GLU A 113 1.27 20.81 -5.62
C GLU A 113 2.62 21.41 -5.24
N LYS A 114 3.45 20.66 -4.46
CA LYS A 114 4.79 21.10 -4.06
C LYS A 114 5.73 21.16 -5.26
N ASN A 115 5.64 20.16 -6.15
CA ASN A 115 6.47 20.09 -7.35
C ASN A 115 6.02 21.08 -8.42
N ALA A 116 4.71 21.25 -8.65
CA ALA A 116 4.16 22.20 -9.61
C ALA A 116 4.60 23.67 -9.35
N LYS A 117 4.85 24.02 -8.08
CA LYS A 117 5.43 25.33 -7.72
C LYS A 117 6.88 25.49 -8.15
N LYS A 118 7.60 24.39 -8.43
CA LYS A 118 9.02 24.41 -8.82
C LYS A 118 9.18 24.15 -10.32
N ASP A 119 8.35 23.28 -10.87
CA ASP A 119 8.40 22.85 -12.27
C ASP A 119 6.96 22.57 -12.74
N SER A 120 6.50 23.31 -13.73
CA SER A 120 5.15 23.15 -14.29
C SER A 120 4.91 21.77 -14.94
N SER A 121 5.96 21.08 -15.39
CA SER A 121 5.85 19.73 -15.95
C SER A 121 5.49 18.67 -14.90
N ALA A 122 5.58 18.98 -13.61
CA ALA A 122 5.09 18.09 -12.55
C ALA A 122 3.57 17.88 -12.61
N SER A 123 2.82 18.79 -13.24
CA SER A 123 1.38 18.65 -13.48
C SER A 123 1.04 17.62 -14.56
N ASP A 124 2.01 17.13 -15.32
CA ASP A 124 1.81 16.11 -16.34
C ASP A 124 1.55 14.72 -15.74
N TYR A 125 1.84 14.55 -14.43
CA TYR A 125 1.61 13.31 -13.70
C TYR A 125 0.39 13.42 -12.80
N THR A 126 -0.54 12.46 -12.95
CA THR A 126 -1.69 12.31 -12.05
C THR A 126 -1.41 11.23 -11.02
N VAL A 127 -1.47 11.58 -9.74
CA VAL A 127 -1.37 10.63 -8.62
C VAL A 127 -2.78 10.27 -8.15
N THR A 128 -3.08 8.99 -8.06
CA THR A 128 -4.37 8.46 -7.61
C THR A 128 -4.15 7.54 -6.43
N SER A 129 -4.81 7.81 -5.31
CA SER A 129 -4.79 6.93 -4.14
C SER A 129 -5.44 5.58 -4.47
N LEU A 130 -4.82 4.48 -4.05
CA LEU A 130 -5.35 3.13 -4.14
C LEU A 130 -5.71 2.56 -2.77
N LEU A 131 -4.87 2.83 -1.78
CA LEU A 131 -5.04 2.43 -0.39
C LEU A 131 -4.69 3.61 0.51
N SER A 132 -5.61 4.02 1.38
CA SER A 132 -5.44 5.17 2.29
C SER A 132 -5.63 4.81 3.76
N THR A 133 -5.02 5.59 4.65
CA THR A 133 -5.20 5.53 6.10
C THR A 133 -6.31 6.45 6.57
N SER A 134 -6.65 6.40 7.87
CA SER A 134 -7.48 7.44 8.50
C SER A 134 -6.68 8.74 8.70
N ASP A 135 -7.41 9.84 8.96
CA ASP A 135 -6.82 11.15 9.30
C ASP A 135 -6.01 11.11 10.60
N GLY A 136 -6.34 10.19 11.50
CA GLY A 136 -5.65 10.01 12.78
C GLY A 136 -4.35 9.22 12.70
N ALA A 137 -4.03 8.64 11.55
CA ALA A 137 -2.79 7.88 11.38
C ALA A 137 -1.54 8.78 11.52
N TYR A 138 -0.43 8.18 11.90
CA TYR A 138 0.87 8.84 11.96
C TYR A 138 1.99 7.88 11.61
N SER A 139 3.09 8.41 11.10
CA SER A 139 4.28 7.60 10.84
C SER A 139 5.24 7.70 12.02
N LYS A 140 5.50 6.57 12.68
CA LYS A 140 6.45 6.43 13.78
C LYS A 140 7.87 6.45 13.23
N VAL A 141 8.55 7.60 13.41
CA VAL A 141 9.91 7.82 12.86
C VAL A 141 10.97 7.05 13.66
N ASP A 142 10.80 6.95 14.99
CA ASP A 142 11.68 6.16 15.82
C ASP A 142 11.16 4.73 15.95
N THR A 143 11.64 3.88 15.08
CA THR A 143 11.28 2.45 15.07
C THR A 143 11.97 1.64 16.18
N SER A 144 12.90 2.25 16.94
CA SER A 144 13.53 1.63 18.13
C SER A 144 12.73 1.88 19.41
N SER A 145 11.74 2.77 19.38
CA SER A 145 10.88 3.07 20.54
C SER A 145 10.07 1.85 20.95
N SER A 146 10.00 1.58 22.25
CA SER A 146 9.19 0.50 22.82
C SER A 146 7.69 0.79 22.83
N THR A 147 7.28 2.01 22.48
CA THR A 147 5.87 2.44 22.43
C THR A 147 5.45 2.86 21.04
N LEU A 148 4.21 2.51 20.69
CA LEU A 148 3.55 2.99 19.48
C LEU A 148 2.83 4.33 19.68
N ASN A 149 2.88 4.95 20.87
CA ASN A 149 2.25 6.25 21.09
C ASN A 149 2.90 7.32 20.22
N LYS A 150 2.07 8.25 19.70
CA LYS A 150 2.53 9.37 18.87
C LYS A 150 3.44 10.30 19.67
N GLU A 151 4.61 10.60 19.12
CA GLU A 151 5.59 11.55 19.65
C GLU A 151 5.70 12.80 18.78
N LYS A 152 6.37 13.86 19.29
CA LYS A 152 6.50 15.15 18.55
C LYS A 152 7.23 15.04 17.22
N LYS A 153 8.14 14.07 17.07
CA LYS A 153 8.92 13.82 15.85
C LYS A 153 8.18 13.00 14.81
N ASP A 154 7.05 12.39 15.19
CA ASP A 154 6.28 11.55 14.30
C ASP A 154 5.49 12.41 13.29
N ILE A 155 5.36 11.90 12.08
CA ILE A 155 4.73 12.61 10.97
C ILE A 155 3.23 12.32 11.01
N SER A 156 2.40 13.37 11.01
CA SER A 156 0.93 13.20 10.97
C SER A 156 0.46 12.80 9.58
N GLY A 157 -0.55 11.91 9.53
CA GLY A 157 -1.29 11.55 8.33
C GLY A 157 -2.33 12.60 7.90
N PRO A 158 -3.26 12.22 7.03
CA PRO A 158 -3.37 10.89 6.44
C PRO A 158 -2.23 10.54 5.48
N PHE A 159 -2.08 9.24 5.17
CA PHE A 159 -1.12 8.74 4.19
C PHE A 159 -1.81 7.85 3.16
N ASP A 160 -1.27 7.85 1.97
CA ASP A 160 -1.48 6.73 1.05
C ASP A 160 -0.53 5.58 1.43
N ILE A 161 -1.04 4.35 1.34
CA ILE A 161 -0.25 3.12 1.47
C ILE A 161 0.08 2.57 0.08
N SER A 162 -0.78 2.85 -0.89
CA SER A 162 -0.52 2.57 -2.29
C SER A 162 -1.11 3.65 -3.18
N VAL A 163 -0.37 4.03 -4.21
CA VAL A 163 -0.79 5.01 -5.22
C VAL A 163 -0.52 4.51 -6.62
N ALA A 164 -1.36 4.90 -7.57
CA ALA A 164 -1.08 4.81 -9.00
C ALA A 164 -0.67 6.20 -9.53
N VAL A 165 0.32 6.22 -10.41
CA VAL A 165 0.73 7.40 -11.15
C VAL A 165 0.57 7.12 -12.64
N SER A 166 0.00 8.06 -13.36
CA SER A 166 -0.12 7.99 -14.81
C SER A 166 0.28 9.32 -15.45
N ASP A 167 0.76 9.27 -16.67
CA ASP A 167 1.05 10.43 -17.48
C ASP A 167 0.27 10.39 -18.81
N SER A 168 0.31 11.50 -19.55
CA SER A 168 -0.34 11.63 -20.84
C SER A 168 0.35 10.83 -21.96
N SER A 169 1.57 10.36 -21.76
CA SER A 169 2.32 9.54 -22.73
C SER A 169 2.03 8.04 -22.62
N GLY A 170 1.21 7.64 -21.64
CA GLY A 170 0.88 6.23 -21.37
C GLY A 170 1.82 5.54 -20.38
N GLY A 171 2.79 6.26 -19.82
CA GLY A 171 3.59 5.78 -18.71
C GLY A 171 2.73 5.58 -17.46
N ARG A 172 2.94 4.46 -16.74
CA ARG A 172 2.20 4.15 -15.52
C ARG A 172 3.12 3.57 -14.46
N MET A 173 2.84 3.93 -13.23
CA MET A 173 3.56 3.40 -12.08
C MET A 173 2.58 3.11 -10.94
N ILE A 174 2.81 2.03 -10.21
CA ILE A 174 2.19 1.81 -8.90
C ILE A 174 3.31 1.79 -7.86
N VAL A 175 3.10 2.51 -6.76
CA VAL A 175 3.97 2.48 -5.59
C VAL A 175 3.17 2.00 -4.40
N THR A 176 3.64 0.94 -3.74
CA THR A 176 3.03 0.37 -2.54
C THR A 176 4.05 0.38 -1.40
N GLY A 177 3.71 1.00 -0.30
CA GLY A 177 4.59 1.17 0.87
C GLY A 177 4.67 -0.07 1.78
N CYS A 178 4.34 -1.26 1.29
CA CYS A 178 4.30 -2.46 2.12
C CYS A 178 4.73 -3.72 1.35
N THR A 179 5.92 -4.24 1.63
CA THR A 179 6.38 -5.53 1.12
C THR A 179 5.77 -6.71 1.87
N ASN A 180 5.46 -6.53 3.16
CA ASN A 180 4.96 -7.62 4.01
C ASN A 180 3.57 -8.12 3.58
N MET A 181 2.80 -7.34 2.82
CA MET A 181 1.52 -7.78 2.27
C MET A 181 1.64 -8.96 1.30
N LEU A 182 2.86 -9.21 0.76
CA LEU A 182 3.15 -10.33 -0.15
C LEU A 182 3.50 -11.62 0.59
N LEU A 183 3.63 -11.60 1.92
CA LEU A 183 3.90 -12.80 2.71
C LEU A 183 2.67 -13.72 2.69
N GLN A 184 2.93 -15.02 2.56
CA GLN A 184 1.87 -16.02 2.39
C GLN A 184 0.88 -16.07 3.55
N ASP A 185 1.35 -15.96 4.79
CA ASP A 185 0.52 -15.95 5.99
C ASP A 185 -0.35 -14.68 6.07
N ILE A 186 0.18 -13.54 5.64
CA ILE A 186 -0.54 -12.26 5.57
C ILE A 186 -1.63 -12.31 4.49
N ASP A 187 -1.32 -12.83 3.30
CA ASP A 187 -2.30 -12.97 2.22
C ASP A 187 -3.39 -14.00 2.59
N GLN A 188 -3.03 -15.11 3.25
CA GLN A 188 -4.00 -16.09 3.74
C GLN A 188 -4.93 -15.50 4.82
N ALA A 189 -4.44 -14.60 5.68
CA ALA A 189 -5.25 -13.94 6.70
C ALA A 189 -6.42 -13.14 6.09
N VAL A 190 -6.25 -12.61 4.87
CA VAL A 190 -7.27 -11.88 4.11
C VAL A 190 -7.85 -12.71 2.94
N SER A 191 -7.75 -14.03 3.02
CA SER A 191 -8.29 -14.96 2.01
C SER A 191 -7.77 -14.68 0.59
N GLY A 192 -6.51 -14.20 0.49
CA GLY A 192 -5.79 -13.89 -0.75
C GLY A 192 -6.14 -12.54 -1.38
N ALA A 193 -6.82 -11.65 -0.67
CA ALA A 193 -7.18 -10.33 -1.20
C ALA A 193 -5.95 -9.44 -1.50
N ASN A 194 -4.83 -9.66 -0.83
CA ASN A 194 -3.57 -8.97 -1.13
C ASN A 194 -3.03 -9.40 -2.50
N THR A 195 -3.03 -10.70 -2.79
CA THR A 195 -2.65 -11.23 -4.10
C THR A 195 -3.54 -10.65 -5.20
N ASP A 196 -4.86 -10.58 -4.98
CA ASP A 196 -5.78 -9.97 -5.95
C ASP A 196 -5.48 -8.49 -6.17
N PHE A 197 -5.19 -7.74 -5.10
CA PHE A 197 -4.82 -6.33 -5.21
C PHE A 197 -3.60 -6.15 -6.10
N VAL A 198 -2.56 -6.95 -5.89
CA VAL A 198 -1.33 -6.90 -6.69
C VAL A 198 -1.58 -7.29 -8.15
N LEU A 199 -2.34 -8.36 -8.39
CA LEU A 199 -2.67 -8.81 -9.75
C LEU A 199 -3.52 -7.78 -10.50
N ASN A 200 -4.48 -7.14 -9.83
CA ASN A 200 -5.26 -6.04 -10.41
C ASN A 200 -4.35 -4.85 -10.78
N GLY A 201 -3.37 -4.53 -9.92
CA GLY A 201 -2.35 -3.53 -10.21
C GLY A 201 -1.52 -3.88 -11.43
N VAL A 202 -1.07 -5.13 -11.56
CA VAL A 202 -0.34 -5.61 -12.76
C VAL A 202 -1.20 -5.52 -14.02
N ASN A 203 -2.47 -5.92 -13.95
CA ASN A 203 -3.41 -5.82 -15.06
C ASN A 203 -3.64 -4.36 -15.49
N TYR A 204 -3.76 -3.45 -14.51
CA TYR A 204 -3.86 -2.00 -14.77
C TYR A 204 -2.60 -1.47 -15.48
N LEU A 205 -1.41 -1.85 -15.03
CA LEU A 205 -0.15 -1.48 -15.67
C LEU A 205 -0.05 -2.06 -17.09
N ALA A 206 -0.48 -3.32 -17.29
CA ALA A 206 -0.47 -3.98 -18.60
C ALA A 206 -1.57 -3.48 -19.55
N GLU A 207 -2.40 -2.50 -19.12
CA GLU A 207 -3.57 -2.00 -19.90
C GLU A 207 -4.58 -3.10 -20.28
N GLN A 208 -4.51 -4.21 -19.59
CA GLN A 208 -5.50 -5.25 -19.76
C GLN A 208 -6.77 -4.82 -18.99
N LYS A 209 -7.84 -4.55 -19.72
CA LYS A 209 -9.17 -4.40 -19.09
C LYS A 209 -9.38 -5.66 -18.27
N SER A 210 -9.60 -5.51 -16.97
CA SER A 210 -9.68 -6.62 -16.00
C SER A 210 -10.56 -7.74 -16.55
N LYS A 211 -9.91 -8.82 -16.98
CA LYS A 211 -10.62 -10.08 -17.11
C LYS A 211 -10.89 -10.48 -15.68
N ILE A 212 -12.16 -10.61 -15.33
CA ILE A 212 -12.59 -11.14 -14.04
C ILE A 212 -11.75 -12.39 -13.79
N SER A 213 -10.81 -12.30 -12.86
CA SER A 213 -10.08 -13.48 -12.39
C SER A 213 -11.09 -14.30 -11.60
N ILE A 214 -11.66 -15.31 -12.25
CA ILE A 214 -12.46 -16.30 -11.53
C ILE A 214 -11.46 -17.08 -10.68
N ARG A 215 -11.37 -16.73 -9.40
CA ARG A 215 -10.62 -17.53 -8.45
C ARG A 215 -11.17 -18.95 -8.42
N ALA A 216 -10.30 -19.92 -8.51
CA ALA A 216 -10.62 -21.25 -8.03
C ALA A 216 -11.03 -21.11 -6.55
N LYS A 217 -12.31 -21.38 -6.23
CA LYS A 217 -12.81 -21.28 -4.86
C LYS A 217 -11.98 -22.24 -4.00
N SER A 218 -11.12 -21.69 -3.14
CA SER A 218 -10.38 -22.49 -2.18
C SER A 218 -11.40 -23.11 -1.22
N LEU A 219 -11.38 -24.43 -1.11
CA LEU A 219 -12.15 -25.15 -0.08
C LEU A 219 -11.50 -25.03 1.32
N LYS A 220 -10.41 -24.27 1.46
CA LYS A 220 -9.81 -23.95 2.76
C LYS A 220 -10.70 -22.96 3.48
N THR A 221 -10.82 -23.16 4.79
CA THR A 221 -11.57 -22.29 5.71
C THR A 221 -11.19 -20.83 5.46
N GLU A 222 -12.16 -20.01 5.08
CA GLU A 222 -11.96 -18.58 4.93
C GLU A 222 -11.67 -17.99 6.31
N ASN A 223 -10.49 -17.40 6.47
CA ASN A 223 -10.16 -16.65 7.68
C ASN A 223 -10.83 -15.27 7.59
N ALA A 224 -11.73 -14.98 8.52
CA ALA A 224 -12.30 -13.65 8.63
C ALA A 224 -11.30 -12.71 9.32
N VAL A 225 -10.91 -11.64 8.64
CA VAL A 225 -10.19 -10.54 9.29
C VAL A 225 -11.19 -9.68 10.04
N VAL A 226 -11.02 -9.58 11.37
CA VAL A 226 -11.88 -8.78 12.24
C VAL A 226 -11.11 -7.53 12.66
N PRO A 227 -11.58 -6.31 12.33
CA PRO A 227 -10.98 -5.07 12.82
C PRO A 227 -10.92 -5.03 14.35
N ALA A 228 -9.90 -4.37 14.93
CA ALA A 228 -9.65 -4.37 16.37
C ALA A 228 -10.85 -3.87 17.19
N PHE A 229 -11.61 -2.93 16.68
CA PHE A 229 -12.87 -2.47 17.30
C PHE A 229 -13.89 -3.60 17.45
N ASN A 230 -14.09 -4.41 16.42
CA ASN A 230 -15.06 -5.50 16.43
C ASN A 230 -14.58 -6.71 17.24
N GLN A 231 -13.27 -6.90 17.40
CA GLN A 231 -12.71 -7.99 18.22
C GLN A 231 -13.16 -7.91 19.68
N LYS A 232 -13.20 -6.69 20.25
CA LYS A 232 -13.71 -6.49 21.62
C LYS A 232 -15.20 -6.80 21.73
N ALA A 233 -16.00 -6.37 20.77
CA ALA A 233 -17.43 -6.66 20.72
C ALA A 233 -17.71 -8.18 20.59
N THR A 234 -16.95 -8.87 19.74
CA THR A 234 -17.03 -10.32 19.56
C THR A 234 -16.68 -11.06 20.84
N LEU A 235 -15.62 -10.65 21.56
CA LEU A 235 -15.22 -11.23 22.82
C LEU A 235 -16.32 -11.09 23.88
N ILE A 236 -16.92 -9.91 24.01
CA ILE A 236 -18.04 -9.65 24.94
C ILE A 236 -19.23 -10.53 24.61
N MET A 237 -19.63 -10.60 23.36
CA MET A 237 -20.74 -11.48 22.90
C MET A 237 -20.45 -12.95 23.20
N THR A 238 -19.23 -13.43 22.96
CA THR A 238 -18.86 -14.82 23.25
C THR A 238 -18.96 -15.13 24.74
N VAL A 239 -18.48 -14.22 25.60
CA VAL A 239 -18.59 -14.38 27.06
C VAL A 239 -20.06 -14.42 27.50
N PHE A 240 -20.91 -13.55 26.94
CA PHE A 240 -22.34 -13.53 27.23
C PHE A 240 -23.04 -14.85 26.85
N VAL A 241 -22.79 -15.35 25.63
CA VAL A 241 -23.39 -16.61 25.14
C VAL A 241 -22.94 -17.80 26.00
N LEU A 242 -21.63 -17.89 26.33
CA LEU A 242 -21.11 -18.94 27.18
C LEU A 242 -21.66 -18.89 28.62
N SER A 243 -21.88 -17.68 29.17
CA SER A 243 -22.47 -17.52 30.50
C SER A 243 -23.94 -17.99 30.55
N LEU A 244 -24.71 -17.76 29.46
CA LEU A 244 -26.09 -18.21 29.38
C LEU A 244 -26.21 -19.74 29.29
N ILE A 245 -25.25 -20.42 28.61
CA ILE A 245 -25.22 -21.90 28.53
C ILE A 245 -24.85 -22.50 29.88
N HIS A 246 -24.12 -21.82 30.76
CA HIS A 246 -23.73 -22.33 32.07
C HIS A 246 -24.80 -22.15 33.15
N ILE A 247 -25.86 -21.37 32.89
CA ILE A 247 -26.96 -21.09 33.84
C ILE A 247 -28.20 -21.99 33.57
N SER A 248 -28.17 -22.73 32.46
CA SER A 248 -29.21 -23.72 32.10
C SER A 248 -28.74 -25.13 32.44
#